data_0e0732e4bd66cb3c0b01183c16d41969
#
_entry.id   0e0732e4bd66cb3c0b01183c16d41969
#
_cell.length_a   1.000
_cell.length_b   1.000
_cell.length_c   1.000
_cell.angle_alpha   90.00
_cell.angle_beta   90.00
_cell.angle_gamma   90.00
#
_symmetry.space_group_name_H-M   'P 1'
#
loop_
_entity.id
_entity.type
_entity.pdbx_description
1 polymer ?
#
loop_
_entity_poly.entity_id
_entity_poly.type
_entity_poly.pdbx_seq_one_letter_code
_entity_poly.pdbx_strand_id
1 'polypeptide(L)'
;MCIRDSRFRPVLADEAHKVLPHIRLGGALPALRLPFPGTEPNAFIIICSTVEENRYVDMDLGISAQSMLLQAAEIGLNGICIGAFDKERIKQEFHLAYEPLLILAVGKGIEKIELVPIGPSDSHTYYRENGTHYVPKLRAEELTIKE
;
A
#
# COMPACT_ATOMS: atom_id res chain seq x y z
N MET A 1 10.58 16.77 11.87
CA MET A 1 9.37 16.00 11.66
C MET A 1 9.41 14.77 12.53
N CYS A 2 8.42 14.56 13.33
CA CYS A 2 8.43 13.51 14.35
C CYS A 2 7.24 12.59 14.12
N ILE A 3 7.50 11.31 13.84
CA ILE A 3 6.48 10.25 13.75
C ILE A 3 5.92 9.93 15.16
N ARG A 4 5.57 10.94 15.94
CA ARG A 4 5.14 10.75 17.33
C ARG A 4 3.67 10.39 17.47
N ASP A 5 2.86 10.74 16.47
CA ASP A 5 1.41 10.51 16.47
C ASP A 5 1.03 9.22 15.72
N SER A 6 2.00 8.55 15.10
CA SER A 6 1.81 7.25 14.44
C SER A 6 2.09 6.08 15.39
N ARG A 7 1.32 5.00 15.21
CA ARG A 7 1.55 3.70 15.86
C ARG A 7 1.45 2.60 14.81
N PHE A 8 2.25 1.57 14.98
CA PHE A 8 2.39 0.50 14.00
C PHE A 8 2.03 -0.84 14.65
N ARG A 9 1.11 -1.58 14.01
CA ARG A 9 0.76 -2.95 14.37
C ARG A 9 1.26 -3.89 13.28
N PRO A 10 2.40 -4.56 13.48
CA PRO A 10 2.83 -5.64 12.59
C PRO A 10 1.86 -6.82 12.71
N VAL A 11 1.49 -7.38 11.57
CA VAL A 11 0.66 -8.59 11.46
C VAL A 11 1.44 -9.61 10.65
N LEU A 12 1.75 -10.75 11.24
CA LEU A 12 2.57 -11.79 10.64
C LEU A 12 1.71 -12.96 10.15
N ALA A 13 2.35 -13.98 9.59
CA ALA A 13 1.73 -15.08 8.87
C ALA A 13 0.55 -15.76 9.58
N ASP A 14 0.64 -15.98 10.86
CA ASP A 14 -0.40 -16.62 11.68
C ASP A 14 -1.65 -15.76 11.88
N GLU A 15 -1.53 -14.43 11.80
CA GLU A 15 -2.63 -13.48 11.89
C GLU A 15 -3.02 -12.86 10.53
N ALA A 16 -2.22 -13.03 9.48
CA ALA A 16 -2.41 -12.35 8.19
C ALA A 16 -3.78 -12.64 7.57
N HIS A 17 -4.29 -13.86 7.75
CA HIS A 17 -5.61 -14.27 7.26
C HIS A 17 -6.77 -13.41 7.81
N LYS A 18 -6.59 -12.76 8.96
CA LYS A 18 -7.58 -11.87 9.59
C LYS A 18 -7.69 -10.52 8.89
N VAL A 19 -6.65 -10.08 8.17
CA VAL A 19 -6.66 -8.81 7.41
C VAL A 19 -7.43 -8.96 6.10
N LEU A 20 -7.25 -10.08 5.40
CA LEU A 20 -7.72 -10.31 4.04
C LEU A 20 -9.22 -10.03 3.80
N PRO A 21 -10.16 -10.43 4.70
CA PRO A 21 -11.57 -10.16 4.50
C PRO A 21 -11.96 -8.68 4.54
N HIS A 22 -11.09 -7.84 5.08
CA HIS A 22 -11.40 -6.44 5.37
C HIS A 22 -10.69 -5.45 4.43
N ILE A 23 -9.90 -5.94 3.48
CA ILE A 23 -9.18 -5.11 2.49
C ILE A 23 -9.74 -5.31 1.09
N ARG A 24 -9.49 -4.33 0.22
CA ARG A 24 -9.80 -4.41 -1.21
C ARG A 24 -8.54 -4.16 -2.02
N LEU A 25 -8.20 -5.11 -2.88
CA LEU A 25 -7.06 -5.02 -3.78
C LEU A 25 -7.56 -4.80 -5.22
N GLY A 26 -6.71 -4.19 -6.05
CA GLY A 26 -6.96 -4.07 -7.49
C GLY A 26 -8.09 -3.12 -7.88
N GLY A 27 -8.26 -1.97 -7.19
CA GLY A 27 -9.35 -1.02 -7.45
C GLY A 27 -9.48 -0.55 -8.91
N ALA A 28 -8.38 -0.44 -9.66
CA ALA A 28 -8.40 -0.11 -11.09
C ALA A 28 -8.69 -1.32 -12.01
N LEU A 29 -8.73 -2.53 -11.47
CA LEU A 29 -8.96 -3.77 -12.21
C LEU A 29 -10.08 -4.59 -11.54
N PRO A 30 -11.32 -4.08 -11.48
CA PRO A 30 -12.40 -4.72 -10.72
C PRO A 30 -12.81 -6.09 -11.28
N ALA A 31 -12.49 -6.38 -12.54
CA ALA A 31 -12.71 -7.69 -13.15
C ALA A 31 -11.77 -8.79 -12.61
N LEU A 32 -10.66 -8.40 -12.02
CA LEU A 32 -9.73 -9.31 -11.37
C LEU A 32 -10.12 -9.47 -9.91
N ARG A 33 -10.26 -10.72 -9.51
CA ARG A 33 -10.46 -11.07 -8.09
C ARG A 33 -9.07 -11.23 -7.45
N LEU A 34 -8.59 -10.17 -6.84
CA LEU A 34 -7.29 -10.16 -6.15
C LEU A 34 -7.46 -10.33 -4.64
N PRO A 35 -6.50 -10.98 -3.96
CA PRO A 35 -5.32 -11.65 -4.52
C PRO A 35 -5.70 -12.92 -5.26
N PHE A 36 -4.86 -13.37 -6.19
CA PHE A 36 -5.04 -14.70 -6.77
C PHE A 36 -4.81 -15.78 -5.72
N PRO A 37 -5.53 -16.92 -5.76
CA PRO A 37 -5.34 -17.99 -4.80
C PRO A 37 -3.87 -18.43 -4.68
N GLY A 38 -3.35 -18.48 -3.45
CA GLY A 38 -1.96 -18.81 -3.17
C GLY A 38 -0.96 -17.66 -3.34
N THR A 39 -1.45 -16.44 -3.61
CA THR A 39 -0.61 -15.23 -3.69
C THR A 39 -0.99 -14.19 -2.65
N GLU A 40 -1.74 -14.60 -1.65
CA GLU A 40 -2.18 -13.73 -0.56
C GLU A 40 -0.97 -13.18 0.21
N PRO A 41 -0.95 -11.88 0.50
CA PRO A 41 0.05 -11.32 1.40
C PRO A 41 0.00 -12.02 2.77
N ASN A 42 1.15 -12.33 3.32
CA ASN A 42 1.27 -13.00 4.61
C ASN A 42 1.93 -12.13 5.69
N ALA A 43 2.20 -10.88 5.39
CA ALA A 43 2.66 -9.89 6.35
C ALA A 43 2.05 -8.53 6.04
N PHE A 44 1.59 -7.85 7.09
CA PHE A 44 1.02 -6.52 6.98
C PHE A 44 1.57 -5.62 8.09
N ILE A 45 1.52 -4.31 7.87
CA ILE A 45 1.76 -3.29 8.88
C ILE A 45 0.53 -2.37 8.86
N ILE A 46 -0.24 -2.36 9.94
CA ILE A 46 -1.35 -1.43 10.12
C ILE A 46 -0.77 -0.17 10.75
N ILE A 47 -0.95 0.97 10.08
CA ILE A 47 -0.50 2.27 10.56
C ILE A 47 -1.70 3.00 11.15
N CYS A 48 -1.60 3.37 12.42
CA CYS A 48 -2.66 4.04 13.17
C CYS A 48 -2.20 5.44 13.58
N SER A 49 -3.17 6.34 13.81
CA SER A 49 -2.92 7.65 14.41
C SER A 49 -3.47 7.72 15.85
N THR A 50 -2.73 8.36 16.75
CA THR A 50 -3.14 8.64 18.13
C THR A 50 -3.99 9.91 18.27
N VAL A 51 -4.09 10.69 17.21
CA VAL A 51 -4.83 11.95 17.13
C VAL A 51 -5.74 11.94 15.91
N GLU A 52 -6.66 12.88 15.84
CA GLU A 52 -7.51 13.05 14.66
C GLU A 52 -6.69 13.30 13.39
N GLU A 53 -7.17 12.75 12.27
CA GLU A 53 -6.57 12.88 10.95
C GLU A 53 -6.47 14.38 10.56
N ASN A 54 -5.28 14.79 10.17
CA ASN A 54 -4.99 16.15 9.74
C ASN A 54 -3.77 16.15 8.81
N ARG A 55 -3.51 17.28 8.12
CA ARG A 55 -2.43 17.38 7.13
C ARG A 55 -1.05 16.91 7.61
N TYR A 56 -0.72 17.04 8.88
CA TYR A 56 0.57 16.60 9.41
C TYR A 56 0.60 15.09 9.64
N VAL A 57 -0.52 14.53 10.10
CA VAL A 57 -0.69 13.07 10.18
C VAL A 57 -0.57 12.45 8.80
N ASP A 58 -1.20 13.03 7.77
CA ASP A 58 -1.12 12.54 6.40
C ASP A 58 0.30 12.60 5.84
N MET A 59 1.05 13.67 6.12
CA MET A 59 2.45 13.79 5.75
C MET A 59 3.31 12.72 6.44
N ASP A 60 3.16 12.54 7.75
CA ASP A 60 3.89 11.54 8.52
C ASP A 60 3.52 10.10 8.07
N LEU A 61 2.25 9.87 7.74
CA LEU A 61 1.76 8.62 7.20
C LEU A 61 2.46 8.26 5.88
N GLY A 62 2.49 9.20 4.93
CA GLY A 62 3.14 9.01 3.64
C GLY A 62 4.65 8.74 3.78
N ILE A 63 5.33 9.48 4.65
CA ILE A 63 6.77 9.32 4.89
C ILE A 63 7.07 7.98 5.57
N SER A 64 6.29 7.60 6.57
CA SER A 64 6.44 6.30 7.25
C SER A 64 6.24 5.15 6.28
N ALA A 65 5.17 5.20 5.48
CA ALA A 65 4.86 4.18 4.49
C ALA A 65 5.99 4.06 3.46
N GLN A 66 6.42 5.19 2.87
CA GLN A 66 7.49 5.18 1.87
C GLN A 66 8.82 4.66 2.44
N SER A 67 9.18 5.06 3.66
CA SER A 67 10.41 4.59 4.31
C SER A 67 10.41 3.07 4.51
N MET A 68 9.28 2.52 4.96
CA MET A 68 9.13 1.06 5.15
C MET A 68 9.14 0.31 3.82
N LEU A 69 8.49 0.84 2.78
CA LEU A 69 8.49 0.23 1.45
C LEU A 69 9.86 0.28 0.76
N LEU A 70 10.63 1.35 0.95
CA LEU A 70 12.01 1.43 0.47
C LEU A 70 12.90 0.41 1.18
N GLN A 71 12.76 0.27 2.51
CA GLN A 71 13.50 -0.75 3.25
C GLN A 71 13.09 -2.16 2.82
N ALA A 72 11.81 -2.41 2.56
CA ALA A 72 11.35 -3.69 2.01
C ALA A 72 12.02 -3.98 0.66
N ALA A 73 12.07 -3.00 -0.25
CA ALA A 73 12.73 -3.15 -1.54
C ALA A 73 14.24 -3.42 -1.39
N GLU A 74 14.92 -2.74 -0.48
CA GLU A 74 16.36 -2.94 -0.21
C GLU A 74 16.68 -4.37 0.22
N ILE A 75 15.79 -5.01 0.98
CA ILE A 75 15.96 -6.41 1.41
C ILE A 75 15.32 -7.44 0.46
N GLY A 76 14.94 -7.02 -0.76
CA GLY A 76 14.42 -7.90 -1.81
C GLY A 76 12.95 -8.29 -1.65
N LEU A 77 12.19 -7.52 -0.90
CA LEU A 77 10.74 -7.65 -0.77
C LEU A 77 10.01 -6.60 -1.61
N ASN A 78 8.74 -6.85 -1.86
CA ASN A 78 7.81 -5.90 -2.46
C ASN A 78 6.78 -5.47 -1.42
N GLY A 79 6.15 -4.34 -1.65
CA GLY A 79 5.08 -3.89 -0.80
C GLY A 79 4.10 -2.97 -1.52
N ILE A 80 2.90 -2.87 -0.97
CA ILE A 80 1.84 -1.99 -1.47
C ILE A 80 1.15 -1.26 -0.31
N CYS A 81 0.68 -0.05 -0.61
CA CYS A 81 -0.22 0.70 0.27
C CYS A 81 -1.66 0.29 -0.01
N ILE A 82 -2.41 -0.01 1.04
CA ILE A 82 -3.83 -0.37 0.98
C ILE A 82 -4.61 0.67 1.79
N GLY A 83 -5.23 1.62 1.08
CA GLY A 83 -6.14 2.61 1.67
C GLY A 83 -7.60 2.15 1.65
N ALA A 84 -7.94 1.17 0.80
CA ALA A 84 -9.29 0.66 0.69
C ALA A 84 -9.50 -0.53 1.63
N PHE A 85 -9.91 -0.26 2.86
CA PHE A 85 -10.21 -1.27 3.88
C PHE A 85 -11.31 -0.81 4.84
N ASP A 86 -11.92 -1.75 5.54
CA ASP A 86 -12.91 -1.50 6.58
C ASP A 86 -12.19 -1.15 7.90
N LYS A 87 -12.09 0.15 8.20
CA LYS A 87 -11.39 0.67 9.38
C LYS A 87 -11.95 0.08 10.68
N GLU A 88 -13.28 0.05 10.81
CA GLU A 88 -13.94 -0.43 12.04
C GLU A 88 -13.68 -1.94 12.26
N ARG A 89 -13.78 -2.74 11.21
CA ARG A 89 -13.50 -4.17 11.29
C ARG A 89 -12.05 -4.46 11.63
N ILE A 90 -11.11 -3.78 11.00
CA ILE A 90 -9.67 -3.90 11.32
C ILE A 90 -9.41 -3.51 12.76
N LYS A 91 -10.01 -2.40 13.23
CA LYS A 91 -9.86 -1.93 14.60
C LYS A 91 -10.36 -2.94 15.63
N GLN A 92 -11.52 -3.55 15.37
CA GLN A 92 -12.11 -4.59 16.21
C GLN A 92 -11.28 -5.89 16.19
N GLU A 93 -10.93 -6.38 14.99
CA GLU A 93 -10.22 -7.66 14.83
C GLU A 93 -8.86 -7.68 15.54
N PHE A 94 -8.13 -6.55 15.48
CA PHE A 94 -6.82 -6.42 16.09
C PHE A 94 -6.82 -5.70 17.45
N HIS A 95 -8.00 -5.41 18.02
CA HIS A 95 -8.17 -4.69 19.28
C HIS A 95 -7.34 -3.40 19.36
N LEU A 96 -7.34 -2.61 18.25
CA LEU A 96 -6.53 -1.41 18.16
C LEU A 96 -7.07 -0.29 19.04
N ALA A 97 -6.20 0.29 19.87
CA ALA A 97 -6.54 1.44 20.70
C ALA A 97 -6.63 2.74 19.88
N TYR A 98 -6.07 2.75 18.67
CA TYR A 98 -5.91 3.93 17.81
C TYR A 98 -6.58 3.70 16.45
N GLU A 99 -6.86 4.81 15.73
CA GLU A 99 -7.54 4.76 14.44
C GLU A 99 -6.60 4.28 13.32
N PRO A 100 -6.93 3.18 12.62
CA PRO A 100 -6.13 2.70 11.49
C PRO A 100 -6.34 3.60 10.26
N LEU A 101 -5.24 4.10 9.69
CA LEU A 101 -5.27 5.01 8.55
C LEU A 101 -4.78 4.37 7.25
N LEU A 102 -3.82 3.44 7.34
CA LEU A 102 -3.22 2.79 6.18
C LEU A 102 -2.77 1.39 6.56
N ILE A 103 -2.85 0.47 5.60
CA ILE A 103 -2.27 -0.86 5.72
C ILE A 103 -1.19 -1.01 4.65
N LEU A 104 -0.01 -1.47 5.04
CA LEU A 104 1.01 -1.94 4.11
C LEU A 104 0.96 -3.46 4.05
N ALA A 105 0.87 -4.03 2.86
CA ALA A 105 1.18 -5.44 2.64
C ALA A 105 2.63 -5.56 2.20
N VAL A 106 3.37 -6.49 2.77
CA VAL A 106 4.79 -6.71 2.47
C VAL A 106 5.01 -8.20 2.23
N GLY A 107 5.78 -8.52 1.22
CA GLY A 107 6.08 -9.91 0.88
C GLY A 107 6.97 -10.03 -0.34
N LYS A 108 7.31 -11.27 -0.71
CA LYS A 108 8.06 -11.53 -1.94
C LYS A 108 7.09 -11.52 -3.12
N GLY A 109 7.21 -10.49 -3.99
CA GLY A 109 6.43 -10.43 -5.22
C GLY A 109 6.80 -11.55 -6.20
N ILE A 110 5.79 -12.10 -6.87
CA ILE A 110 5.97 -13.12 -7.91
C ILE A 110 5.71 -12.58 -9.32
N GLU A 111 5.10 -11.40 -9.42
CA GLU A 111 4.83 -10.75 -10.72
C GLU A 111 6.07 -10.01 -11.23
N LYS A 112 6.29 -10.07 -12.53
CA LYS A 112 7.18 -9.13 -13.21
C LYS A 112 6.46 -7.78 -13.28
N ILE A 113 7.10 -6.72 -12.80
CA ILE A 113 6.56 -5.36 -12.82
C ILE A 113 7.40 -4.52 -13.78
N GLU A 114 6.74 -3.81 -14.69
CA GLU A 114 7.39 -2.85 -15.58
C GLU A 114 6.76 -1.46 -15.42
N LEU A 115 7.62 -0.46 -15.28
CA LEU A 115 7.20 0.94 -15.27
C LEU A 115 7.07 1.44 -16.71
N VAL A 116 5.90 2.02 -17.04
CA VAL A 116 5.64 2.58 -18.37
C VAL A 116 5.71 4.11 -18.26
N PRO A 117 6.70 4.76 -18.90
CA PRO A 117 6.77 6.22 -18.87
C PRO A 117 5.66 6.82 -19.73
N ILE A 118 4.88 7.73 -19.12
CA ILE A 118 3.72 8.39 -19.73
C ILE A 118 3.85 9.91 -19.64
N GLY A 119 3.05 10.61 -20.47
CA GLY A 119 2.81 12.06 -20.39
C GLY A 119 1.55 12.39 -19.57
N PRO A 120 1.27 13.70 -19.30
CA PRO A 120 0.16 14.13 -18.46
C PRO A 120 -1.24 13.77 -18.99
N SER A 121 -1.39 13.61 -20.32
CA SER A 121 -2.67 13.26 -20.96
C SER A 121 -2.90 11.77 -21.11
N ASP A 122 -1.91 10.95 -20.80
CA ASP A 122 -2.01 9.50 -20.95
C ASP A 122 -2.75 8.86 -19.78
N SER A 123 -3.25 7.63 -19.97
CA SER A 123 -3.91 6.88 -18.92
C SER A 123 -2.92 6.48 -17.80
N HIS A 124 -3.27 6.78 -16.56
CA HIS A 124 -2.54 6.36 -15.37
C HIS A 124 -2.96 4.96 -14.87
N THR A 125 -3.92 4.32 -15.54
CA THR A 125 -4.46 3.02 -15.12
C THR A 125 -3.42 1.92 -15.37
N TYR A 126 -3.01 1.23 -14.32
CA TYR A 126 -2.15 0.05 -14.45
C TYR A 126 -2.93 -1.11 -15.09
N TYR A 127 -2.20 -2.00 -15.77
CA TYR A 127 -2.79 -3.15 -16.46
C TYR A 127 -1.86 -4.36 -16.40
N ARG A 128 -2.41 -5.53 -16.77
CA ARG A 128 -1.65 -6.78 -16.85
C ARG A 128 -1.78 -7.37 -18.24
N GLU A 129 -0.64 -7.76 -18.78
CA GLU A 129 -0.56 -8.41 -20.09
C GLU A 129 0.60 -9.42 -20.09
N ASN A 130 0.35 -10.62 -20.62
CA ASN A 130 1.37 -11.67 -20.79
C ASN A 130 2.20 -11.96 -19.50
N GLY A 131 1.55 -11.96 -18.34
CA GLY A 131 2.20 -12.24 -17.04
C GLY A 131 3.03 -11.08 -16.50
N THR A 132 2.97 -9.90 -17.11
CA THR A 132 3.64 -8.68 -16.65
C THR A 132 2.61 -7.67 -16.14
N HIS A 133 2.90 -7.05 -15.02
CA HIS A 133 2.14 -5.95 -14.46
C HIS A 133 2.77 -4.62 -14.88
N TYR A 134 2.09 -3.89 -15.75
CA TYR A 134 2.53 -2.59 -16.25
C TYR A 134 1.98 -1.47 -15.38
N VAL A 135 2.87 -0.59 -14.91
CA VAL A 135 2.52 0.52 -14.04
C VAL A 135 2.90 1.84 -14.71
N PRO A 136 1.94 2.60 -15.24
CA PRO A 136 2.18 3.91 -15.83
C PRO A 136 2.69 4.90 -14.79
N LYS A 137 3.76 5.63 -15.14
CA LYS A 137 4.35 6.69 -14.32
C LYS A 137 4.70 7.90 -15.17
N LEU A 138 4.37 9.10 -14.70
CA LEU A 138 4.80 10.34 -15.35
C LEU A 138 6.32 10.38 -15.48
N ARG A 139 6.79 10.89 -16.61
CA ARG A 139 8.21 11.14 -16.80
C ARG A 139 8.71 12.20 -15.83
N ALA A 140 9.99 12.18 -15.49
CA ALA A 140 10.58 13.13 -14.54
C ALA A 140 10.45 14.59 -15.04
N GLU A 141 10.52 14.80 -16.36
CA GLU A 141 10.36 16.10 -16.99
C GLU A 141 8.97 16.71 -16.79
N GLU A 142 7.95 15.85 -16.67
CA GLU A 142 6.56 16.25 -16.45
C GLU A 142 6.26 16.58 -14.97
N LEU A 143 7.13 16.12 -14.07
CA LEU A 143 7.04 16.39 -12.63
C LEU A 143 7.84 17.63 -12.23
N THR A 144 8.62 18.21 -13.15
CA THR A 144 9.50 19.35 -12.89
C THR A 144 8.84 20.63 -13.40
N ILE A 145 8.68 21.62 -12.55
CA ILE A 145 8.24 22.96 -12.95
C ILE A 145 9.38 23.57 -13.75
N LYS A 146 9.10 23.93 -15.01
CA LYS A 146 10.03 24.67 -15.87
C LYS A 146 9.77 26.16 -15.69
N GLU A 147 10.84 26.94 -15.53
CA GLU A 147 10.78 28.40 -15.54
C GLU A 147 10.42 28.93 -16.92
#